data_3f78e2eccd0a886d312bcdb9eecc4e3b
#
_entry.id   3f78e2eccd0a886d312bcdb9eecc4e3b
#
_cell.length_a   1.000
_cell.length_b   1.000
_cell.length_c   1.000
_cell.angle_alpha   90.00
_cell.angle_beta   90.00
_cell.angle_gamma   90.00
#
_symmetry.space_group_name_H-M   'P 1'
#
loop_
_entity.id
_entity.type
_entity.pdbx_description
1 polymer ?
#
loop_
_entity_poly.entity_id
_entity_poly.type
_entity_poly.pdbx_seq_one_letter_code
_entity_poly.pdbx_strand_id
1 'polypeptide(L)'
;MERTPPAGTVRVQFIGNATLLIRYGALTLLTDPNFLHRGQLAHLGYGLVSRRLTEPAVDVTALPHGDLDAVVLSHLHGDHFDRVARRHLDRGLPFLTTPHASRVLQGLFGFHRAVGLRTWQSHTLLRGDSLVRVTALPGRHAPAPVRRLLPPVMGSLLEFGDRSGRIRLVMYLSGDTLMFDGLRDIARRCPDIHLAVLHLGGTTLPGGLVVTMDAGQGVDLLDVIRPHRALPVHHDDYGVFRSSLSDFLAEAARRGHGGRILRCRPGERVTVGGDTRR
;
A
#
# COMPACT_ATOMS: atom_id res chain seq x y z
N MET A 1 -16.31 -4.27 20.50
CA MET A 1 -15.20 -5.13 20.04
C MET A 1 -15.49 -5.63 18.63
N GLU A 2 -14.65 -5.34 17.69
CA GLU A 2 -14.82 -5.78 16.31
C GLU A 2 -14.49 -7.28 16.19
N ARG A 3 -15.36 -8.05 15.53
CA ARG A 3 -15.18 -9.52 15.41
C ARG A 3 -13.91 -9.83 14.62
N THR A 4 -13.08 -10.73 15.12
CA THR A 4 -11.93 -11.31 14.41
C THR A 4 -12.37 -11.86 13.04
N PRO A 5 -11.61 -11.62 11.95
CA PRO A 5 -11.93 -12.24 10.66
C PRO A 5 -12.03 -13.76 10.77
N PRO A 6 -12.84 -14.42 9.94
CA PRO A 6 -12.85 -15.87 9.87
C PRO A 6 -11.44 -16.42 9.62
N ALA A 7 -11.17 -17.63 10.13
CA ALA A 7 -9.85 -18.26 9.97
C ALA A 7 -9.45 -18.34 8.49
N GLY A 8 -8.20 -17.99 8.19
CA GLY A 8 -7.68 -17.99 6.82
C GLY A 8 -8.15 -16.87 5.92
N THR A 9 -8.86 -15.84 6.46
CA THR A 9 -9.27 -14.66 5.71
C THR A 9 -8.54 -13.40 6.19
N VAL A 10 -8.34 -12.46 5.27
CA VAL A 10 -7.83 -11.12 5.54
C VAL A 10 -8.96 -10.13 5.40
N ARG A 11 -9.13 -9.24 6.38
CA ARG A 11 -10.03 -8.11 6.30
C ARG A 11 -9.23 -6.84 6.03
N VAL A 12 -9.58 -6.12 4.99
CA VAL A 12 -8.98 -4.86 4.59
C VAL A 12 -10.02 -3.76 4.73
N GLN A 13 -9.75 -2.75 5.54
CA GLN A 13 -10.54 -1.53 5.62
C GLN A 13 -9.80 -0.42 4.87
N PHE A 14 -10.46 0.21 3.90
CA PHE A 14 -9.91 1.34 3.18
C PHE A 14 -10.17 2.63 3.96
N ILE A 15 -9.11 3.32 4.39
CA ILE A 15 -9.22 4.58 5.15
C ILE A 15 -9.21 5.78 4.20
N GLY A 16 -8.45 5.70 3.12
CA GLY A 16 -8.32 6.74 2.09
C GLY A 16 -6.89 6.82 1.56
N ASN A 17 -6.74 7.36 0.38
CA ASN A 17 -5.48 7.42 -0.36
C ASN A 17 -4.80 6.04 -0.46
N ALA A 18 -3.65 5.84 0.18
CA ALA A 18 -2.92 4.57 0.25
C ALA A 18 -3.07 3.87 1.62
N THR A 19 -3.89 4.42 2.52
CA THR A 19 -4.00 3.96 3.91
C THR A 19 -5.02 2.84 4.03
N LEU A 20 -4.56 1.66 4.40
CA LEU A 20 -5.38 0.49 4.69
C LEU A 20 -5.13 0.00 6.12
N LEU A 21 -6.19 -0.41 6.81
CA LEU A 21 -6.10 -1.21 8.04
C LEU A 21 -6.35 -2.67 7.67
N ILE A 22 -5.33 -3.52 7.83
CA ILE A 22 -5.35 -4.92 7.42
C ILE A 22 -5.36 -5.79 8.68
N ARG A 23 -6.36 -6.68 8.80
CA ARG A 23 -6.47 -7.61 9.94
C ARG A 23 -6.43 -9.06 9.46
N TYR A 24 -5.59 -9.85 10.12
CA TYR A 24 -5.49 -11.29 9.91
C TYR A 24 -5.30 -12.01 11.24
N GLY A 25 -6.30 -12.80 11.65
CA GLY A 25 -6.28 -13.44 12.96
C GLY A 25 -6.06 -12.42 14.09
N ALA A 26 -4.96 -12.57 14.84
CA ALA A 26 -4.57 -11.64 15.91
C ALA A 26 -3.76 -10.43 15.42
N LEU A 27 -3.25 -10.45 14.18
CA LEU A 27 -2.39 -9.39 13.63
C LEU A 27 -3.18 -8.25 13.00
N THR A 28 -2.72 -7.03 13.23
CA THR A 28 -3.26 -5.79 12.63
C THR A 28 -2.12 -4.95 12.05
N LEU A 29 -2.18 -4.68 10.76
CA LEU A 29 -1.21 -3.86 10.04
C LEU A 29 -1.85 -2.57 9.52
N LEU A 30 -1.08 -1.50 9.46
CA LEU A 30 -1.46 -0.24 8.84
C LEU A 30 -0.55 0.01 7.64
N THR A 31 -1.10 0.40 6.47
CA THR A 31 -0.27 0.77 5.32
C THR A 31 -0.24 2.28 5.14
N ASP A 32 0.89 2.82 4.68
CA ASP A 32 1.07 4.20 4.21
C ASP A 32 0.19 5.23 4.95
N PRO A 33 0.42 5.46 6.27
CA PRO A 33 -0.50 6.20 7.12
C PRO A 33 -0.58 7.69 6.76
N ASN A 34 -1.69 8.05 6.11
CA ASN A 34 -2.02 9.40 5.66
C ASN A 34 -3.38 9.84 6.23
N PHE A 35 -3.34 10.75 7.21
CA PHE A 35 -4.49 11.24 7.98
C PHE A 35 -4.70 12.75 7.86
N LEU A 36 -4.09 13.39 6.85
CA LEU A 36 -4.39 14.78 6.52
C LEU A 36 -5.88 14.94 6.24
N HIS A 37 -6.47 16.03 6.72
CA HIS A 37 -7.85 16.39 6.44
C HIS A 37 -7.97 17.13 5.11
N ARG A 38 -9.18 17.16 4.57
CA ARG A 38 -9.51 17.93 3.37
C ARG A 38 -9.00 19.37 3.47
N GLY A 39 -8.38 19.85 2.42
CA GLY A 39 -7.80 21.20 2.34
C GLY A 39 -6.37 21.29 2.86
N GLN A 40 -5.88 20.35 3.65
CA GLN A 40 -4.50 20.33 4.12
C GLN A 40 -3.53 19.92 3.00
N LEU A 41 -2.26 20.31 3.17
CA LEU A 41 -1.21 20.08 2.17
C LEU A 41 -0.31 18.92 2.58
N ALA A 42 -0.10 18.00 1.65
CA ALA A 42 0.95 16.99 1.70
C ALA A 42 2.22 17.51 0.98
N HIS A 43 3.37 17.27 1.55
CA HIS A 43 4.67 17.58 0.94
C HIS A 43 5.17 16.37 0.15
N LEU A 44 5.35 16.57 -1.17
CA LEU A 44 5.77 15.52 -2.11
C LEU A 44 7.28 15.58 -2.42
N GLY A 45 8.04 16.33 -1.63
CA GLY A 45 9.46 16.57 -1.83
C GLY A 45 9.78 17.77 -2.74
N TYR A 46 11.00 18.29 -2.65
CA TYR A 46 11.52 19.40 -3.49
C TYR A 46 10.61 20.64 -3.54
N GLY A 47 9.93 20.95 -2.45
CA GLY A 47 8.99 22.09 -2.37
C GLY A 47 7.64 21.84 -3.06
N LEU A 48 7.43 20.68 -3.66
CA LEU A 48 6.14 20.33 -4.24
C LEU A 48 5.15 19.99 -3.12
N VAL A 49 3.95 20.53 -3.24
CA VAL A 49 2.84 20.26 -2.33
C VAL A 49 1.59 19.91 -3.11
N SER A 50 0.75 19.06 -2.53
CA SER A 50 -0.58 18.76 -3.06
C SER A 50 -1.63 18.91 -1.98
N ARG A 51 -2.79 19.44 -2.37
CA ARG A 51 -3.93 19.60 -1.47
C ARG A 51 -4.73 18.32 -1.39
N ARG A 52 -5.03 17.88 -0.16
CA ARG A 52 -5.97 16.80 0.10
C ARG A 52 -7.38 17.22 -0.27
N LEU A 53 -8.10 16.40 -1.03
CA LEU A 53 -9.45 16.68 -1.55
C LEU A 53 -10.54 15.98 -0.75
N THR A 54 -10.19 14.93 -0.01
CA THR A 54 -11.11 14.06 0.74
C THR A 54 -10.78 14.04 2.22
N GLU A 55 -11.73 13.59 3.06
CA GLU A 55 -11.45 13.26 4.46
C GLU A 55 -10.97 11.82 4.60
N PRO A 56 -10.08 11.51 5.56
CA PRO A 56 -9.83 10.13 5.93
C PRO A 56 -11.09 9.55 6.58
N ALA A 57 -11.48 8.34 6.19
CA ALA A 57 -12.71 7.72 6.72
C ALA A 57 -12.64 7.33 8.20
N VAL A 58 -11.44 7.33 8.76
CA VAL A 58 -11.16 7.07 10.18
C VAL A 58 -10.15 8.10 10.64
N ASP A 59 -10.45 8.80 11.73
CA ASP A 59 -9.47 9.68 12.37
C ASP A 59 -8.32 8.86 12.95
N VAL A 60 -7.11 9.42 12.97
CA VAL A 60 -5.92 8.75 13.50
C VAL A 60 -6.11 8.33 14.97
N THR A 61 -6.83 9.14 15.76
CA THR A 61 -7.10 8.86 17.19
C THR A 61 -8.08 7.71 17.39
N ALA A 62 -8.88 7.38 16.38
CA ALA A 62 -9.81 6.26 16.40
C ALA A 62 -9.18 4.92 15.93
N LEU A 63 -7.89 4.93 15.55
CA LEU A 63 -7.17 3.70 15.26
C LEU A 63 -7.04 2.82 16.51
N PRO A 64 -6.99 1.50 16.35
CA PRO A 64 -6.73 0.58 17.45
C PRO A 64 -5.25 0.60 17.85
N HIS A 65 -4.75 1.73 18.37
CA HIS A 65 -3.32 1.95 18.63
C HIS A 65 -2.66 0.84 19.43
N GLY A 66 -3.34 0.28 20.45
CA GLY A 66 -2.82 -0.82 21.26
C GLY A 66 -2.79 -2.18 20.56
N ASP A 67 -3.45 -2.29 19.41
CA ASP A 67 -3.54 -3.53 18.63
C ASP A 67 -2.77 -3.45 17.30
N LEU A 68 -2.14 -2.32 16.98
CA LEU A 68 -1.29 -2.22 15.79
C LEU A 68 0.03 -2.97 16.01
N ASP A 69 0.31 -3.94 15.17
CA ASP A 69 1.54 -4.73 15.23
C ASP A 69 2.67 -4.14 14.39
N ALA A 70 2.35 -3.54 13.26
CA ALA A 70 3.33 -2.84 12.41
C ALA A 70 2.67 -1.90 11.39
N VAL A 71 3.49 -0.98 10.87
CA VAL A 71 3.22 -0.20 9.66
C VAL A 71 4.03 -0.77 8.50
N VAL A 72 3.40 -0.98 7.35
CA VAL A 72 4.06 -1.26 6.08
C VAL A 72 4.05 0.04 5.29
N LEU A 73 5.22 0.67 5.14
CA LEU A 73 5.37 1.97 4.50
C LEU A 73 6.13 1.84 3.18
N SER A 74 5.49 2.19 2.08
CA SER A 74 6.08 2.08 0.75
C SER A 74 7.26 3.05 0.55
N HIS A 75 7.13 4.31 0.98
CA HIS A 75 8.15 5.35 0.89
C HIS A 75 7.80 6.61 1.71
N LEU A 76 8.69 7.61 1.73
CA LEU A 76 8.54 8.83 2.55
C LEU A 76 8.06 10.04 1.75
N HIS A 77 6.90 9.96 1.09
CA HIS A 77 6.16 11.17 0.67
C HIS A 77 5.09 11.52 1.71
N GLY A 78 4.69 12.80 1.75
CA GLY A 78 3.75 13.28 2.74
C GLY A 78 2.30 12.84 2.52
N ASP A 79 1.99 12.27 1.37
CA ASP A 79 0.73 11.59 1.06
C ASP A 79 0.74 10.10 1.42
N HIS A 80 1.90 9.55 1.85
CA HIS A 80 2.05 8.19 2.39
C HIS A 80 2.40 8.16 3.88
N PHE A 81 3.14 9.18 4.37
CA PHE A 81 3.45 9.33 5.79
C PHE A 81 3.43 10.79 6.19
N ASP A 82 2.29 11.26 6.65
CA ASP A 82 2.07 12.67 6.92
C ASP A 82 2.42 13.10 8.36
N ARG A 83 2.29 14.43 8.61
CA ARG A 83 2.56 15.03 9.91
C ARG A 83 1.57 14.59 10.99
N VAL A 84 0.33 14.21 10.62
CA VAL A 84 -0.71 13.77 11.55
C VAL A 84 -0.37 12.38 12.04
N ALA A 85 -0.13 11.43 11.12
CA ALA A 85 0.36 10.08 11.44
C ALA A 85 1.63 10.14 12.30
N ARG A 86 2.60 10.98 11.91
CA ARG A 86 3.86 11.15 12.63
C ARG A 86 3.69 11.64 14.07
N ARG A 87 2.67 12.44 14.36
CA ARG A 87 2.41 12.95 15.71
C ARG A 87 1.71 11.93 16.61
N HIS A 88 0.84 11.12 16.07
CA HIS A 88 -0.09 10.27 16.83
C HIS A 88 0.33 8.80 16.92
N LEU A 89 1.12 8.30 15.97
CA LEU A 89 1.58 6.91 16.03
C LEU A 89 2.69 6.74 17.09
N ASP A 90 2.63 5.61 17.81
CA ASP A 90 3.59 5.24 18.82
C ASP A 90 5.00 5.10 18.22
N ARG A 91 6.01 5.67 18.89
CA ARG A 91 7.43 5.62 18.46
C ARG A 91 8.02 4.21 18.54
N GLY A 92 7.45 3.34 19.36
CA GLY A 92 7.79 1.93 19.46
C GLY A 92 7.11 1.03 18.43
N LEU A 93 6.19 1.56 17.61
CA LEU A 93 5.53 0.78 16.58
C LEU A 93 6.53 0.38 15.48
N PRO A 94 6.66 -0.91 15.12
CA PRO A 94 7.52 -1.34 14.03
C PRO A 94 7.08 -0.76 12.69
N PHE A 95 8.04 -0.24 11.91
CA PHE A 95 7.83 0.17 10.52
C PHE A 95 8.65 -0.74 9.60
N LEU A 96 7.99 -1.40 8.64
CA LEU A 96 8.63 -2.17 7.59
C LEU A 96 8.63 -1.32 6.32
N THR A 97 9.82 -0.93 5.84
CA THR A 97 9.94 0.08 4.79
C THR A 97 11.27 -0.04 4.02
N THR A 98 11.57 0.91 3.14
CA THR A 98 12.86 0.96 2.44
C THR A 98 14.02 1.29 3.39
N PRO A 99 15.28 0.90 3.08
CA PRO A 99 16.44 1.26 3.90
C PRO A 99 16.64 2.77 4.04
N HIS A 100 16.23 3.56 3.04
CA HIS A 100 16.26 5.02 3.13
C HIS A 100 15.24 5.52 4.16
N ALA A 101 13.98 5.11 4.01
CA ALA A 101 12.91 5.54 4.90
C ALA A 101 13.15 5.12 6.35
N SER A 102 13.68 3.91 6.60
CA SER A 102 13.96 3.44 7.97
C SER A 102 14.99 4.32 8.68
N ARG A 103 16.05 4.74 7.98
CA ARG A 103 17.06 5.67 8.54
C ARG A 103 16.47 7.02 8.92
N VAL A 104 15.60 7.58 8.07
CA VAL A 104 14.91 8.85 8.35
C VAL A 104 13.94 8.70 9.51
N LEU A 105 13.16 7.62 9.52
CA LEU A 105 12.23 7.30 10.60
C LEU A 105 12.93 7.20 11.95
N GLN A 106 14.06 6.50 12.02
CA GLN A 106 14.84 6.36 13.23
C GLN A 106 15.54 7.67 13.63
N GLY A 107 16.29 8.28 12.72
CA GLY A 107 17.18 9.40 13.04
C GLY A 107 16.45 10.74 13.17
N LEU A 108 15.39 10.99 12.37
CA LEU A 108 14.72 12.29 12.34
C LEU A 108 13.37 12.27 13.06
N PHE A 109 12.63 11.15 12.96
CA PHE A 109 11.26 11.09 13.47
C PHE A 109 11.12 10.26 14.76
N GLY A 110 12.18 9.59 15.22
CA GLY A 110 12.23 8.87 16.47
C GLY A 110 11.49 7.52 16.49
N PHE A 111 11.13 6.96 15.33
CA PHE A 111 10.54 5.61 15.22
C PHE A 111 11.66 4.55 15.28
N HIS A 112 12.13 4.25 16.47
CA HIS A 112 13.35 3.45 16.69
C HIS A 112 13.23 1.97 16.27
N ARG A 113 12.02 1.45 16.01
CA ARG A 113 11.80 0.08 15.54
C ARG A 113 11.54 0.00 14.02
N ALA A 114 11.94 1.01 13.25
CA ALA A 114 11.83 0.96 11.80
C ALA A 114 12.88 0.00 11.20
N VAL A 115 12.43 -0.93 10.36
CA VAL A 115 13.24 -1.95 9.68
C VAL A 115 13.30 -1.64 8.19
N GLY A 116 14.50 -1.43 7.68
CA GLY A 116 14.73 -1.19 6.25
C GLY A 116 14.92 -2.51 5.50
N LEU A 117 14.02 -2.81 4.58
CA LEU A 117 14.05 -4.01 3.77
C LEU A 117 14.61 -3.70 2.37
N ARG A 118 15.66 -4.42 1.95
CA ARG A 118 16.12 -4.41 0.56
C ARG A 118 15.18 -5.24 -0.29
N THR A 119 15.13 -4.98 -1.59
CA THR A 119 14.33 -5.78 -2.53
C THR A 119 14.58 -7.28 -2.33
N TRP A 120 13.50 -8.04 -2.19
CA TRP A 120 13.44 -9.48 -1.87
C TRP A 120 13.84 -9.86 -0.44
N GLN A 121 14.15 -8.90 0.42
CA GLN A 121 14.33 -9.14 1.85
C GLN A 121 12.98 -9.17 2.56
N SER A 122 12.84 -10.09 3.52
CA SER A 122 11.59 -10.30 4.26
C SER A 122 11.76 -10.04 5.75
N HIS A 123 10.65 -9.69 6.39
CA HIS A 123 10.49 -9.63 7.84
C HIS A 123 9.21 -10.35 8.24
N THR A 124 9.25 -11.15 9.30
CA THR A 124 8.09 -11.92 9.76
C THR A 124 7.57 -11.40 11.08
N LEU A 125 6.27 -11.18 11.14
CA LEU A 125 5.52 -10.82 12.34
C LEU A 125 4.73 -12.03 12.82
N LEU A 126 4.72 -12.25 14.14
CA LEU A 126 3.99 -13.35 14.79
C LEU A 126 3.19 -12.80 15.97
N ARG A 127 1.91 -13.14 16.06
CA ARG A 127 1.05 -12.86 17.23
C ARG A 127 0.06 -14.00 17.41
N GLY A 128 0.19 -14.74 18.52
CA GLY A 128 -0.55 -15.99 18.72
C GLY A 128 -0.20 -17.02 17.63
N ASP A 129 -1.20 -17.52 16.93
CA ASP A 129 -1.03 -18.45 15.80
C ASP A 129 -0.93 -17.73 14.45
N SER A 130 -1.10 -16.41 14.42
CA SER A 130 -1.10 -15.62 13.20
C SER A 130 0.31 -15.23 12.79
N LEU A 131 0.66 -15.48 11.53
CA LEU A 131 1.91 -15.11 10.88
C LEU A 131 1.64 -14.18 9.71
N VAL A 132 2.42 -13.10 9.60
CA VAL A 132 2.52 -12.30 8.36
C VAL A 132 3.98 -12.14 8.01
N ARG A 133 4.38 -12.62 6.83
CA ARG A 133 5.70 -12.35 6.26
C ARG A 133 5.58 -11.22 5.24
N VAL A 134 6.29 -10.13 5.47
CA VAL A 134 6.36 -8.96 4.59
C VAL A 134 7.66 -9.00 3.83
N THR A 135 7.60 -9.12 2.49
CA THR A 135 8.76 -9.11 1.59
C THR A 135 8.76 -7.83 0.78
N ALA A 136 9.87 -7.09 0.79
CA ALA A 136 10.03 -5.91 -0.05
C ALA A 136 10.16 -6.32 -1.52
N LEU A 137 9.38 -5.70 -2.38
CA LEU A 137 9.34 -5.95 -3.82
C LEU A 137 9.91 -4.77 -4.62
N PRO A 138 10.37 -5.00 -5.86
CA PRO A 138 10.87 -3.93 -6.70
C PRO A 138 9.79 -2.88 -6.98
N GLY A 139 10.16 -1.60 -6.94
CA GLY A 139 9.35 -0.46 -7.31
C GLY A 139 10.18 0.60 -8.05
N ARG A 140 9.53 1.38 -8.91
CA ARG A 140 10.17 2.45 -9.68
C ARG A 140 9.26 3.67 -9.70
N HIS A 141 9.57 4.66 -8.88
CA HIS A 141 8.75 5.88 -8.70
C HIS A 141 8.93 6.93 -9.80
N ALA A 142 9.91 6.80 -10.69
CA ALA A 142 10.10 7.67 -11.85
C ALA A 142 11.02 7.02 -12.89
N PRO A 143 10.99 7.48 -14.15
CA PRO A 143 11.99 7.09 -15.14
C PRO A 143 13.38 7.66 -14.79
N ALA A 144 14.45 7.07 -15.36
CA ALA A 144 15.78 7.67 -15.32
C ALA A 144 15.83 8.96 -16.16
N PRO A 145 16.59 10.01 -15.77
CA PRO A 145 17.45 10.09 -14.55
C PRO A 145 16.73 10.57 -13.30
N VAL A 146 15.48 11.04 -13.39
CA VAL A 146 14.72 11.69 -12.31
C VAL A 146 14.52 10.77 -11.09
N ARG A 147 14.53 9.45 -11.30
CA ARG A 147 14.42 8.46 -10.22
C ARG A 147 15.38 8.69 -9.04
N ARG A 148 16.57 9.27 -9.32
CA ARG A 148 17.58 9.53 -8.26
C ARG A 148 17.19 10.69 -7.34
N LEU A 149 16.25 11.52 -7.78
CA LEU A 149 15.74 12.66 -7.00
C LEU A 149 14.57 12.28 -6.11
N LEU A 150 13.81 11.25 -6.44
CA LEU A 150 12.68 10.80 -5.64
C LEU A 150 13.12 9.79 -4.57
N PRO A 151 12.40 9.71 -3.42
CA PRO A 151 12.69 8.71 -2.41
C PRO A 151 12.52 7.30 -3.00
N PRO A 152 13.39 6.35 -2.63
CA PRO A 152 13.23 4.96 -3.03
C PRO A 152 11.88 4.43 -2.56
N VAL A 153 11.16 3.74 -3.46
CA VAL A 153 9.89 3.08 -3.19
C VAL A 153 10.06 1.56 -3.18
N MET A 154 9.28 0.88 -2.37
CA MET A 154 9.11 -0.57 -2.44
C MET A 154 7.65 -0.93 -2.64
N GLY A 155 7.37 -1.94 -3.47
CA GLY A 155 6.18 -2.73 -3.34
C GLY A 155 6.33 -3.69 -2.15
N SER A 156 5.25 -4.31 -1.71
CA SER A 156 5.27 -5.27 -0.61
C SER A 156 4.45 -6.51 -0.93
N LEU A 157 5.02 -7.69 -0.68
CA LEU A 157 4.27 -8.94 -0.65
C LEU A 157 3.98 -9.30 0.80
N LEU A 158 2.72 -9.47 1.13
CA LEU A 158 2.27 -9.90 2.45
C LEU A 158 1.75 -11.33 2.33
N GLU A 159 2.44 -12.26 2.97
CA GLU A 159 2.07 -13.67 3.02
C GLU A 159 1.47 -13.96 4.40
N PHE A 160 0.19 -14.23 4.43
CA PHE A 160 -0.57 -14.49 5.63
C PHE A 160 -0.69 -16.00 5.87
N GLY A 161 -0.34 -16.44 7.06
CA GLY A 161 -0.30 -17.84 7.40
C GLY A 161 -0.44 -18.11 8.90
N ASP A 162 -0.14 -19.34 9.28
CA ASP A 162 -0.12 -19.79 10.67
C ASP A 162 1.31 -20.00 11.18
N ARG A 163 1.44 -20.24 12.47
CA ARG A 163 2.74 -20.44 13.15
C ARG A 163 3.56 -21.60 12.59
N SER A 164 2.92 -22.58 11.94
CA SER A 164 3.60 -23.69 11.28
C SER A 164 4.32 -23.25 9.98
N GLY A 165 4.09 -22.00 9.52
CA GLY A 165 4.61 -21.47 8.27
C GLY A 165 3.73 -21.75 7.06
N ARG A 166 2.54 -22.36 7.24
CA ARG A 166 1.59 -22.60 6.15
C ARG A 166 0.94 -21.30 5.72
N ILE A 167 1.24 -20.85 4.50
CA ILE A 167 0.64 -19.65 3.90
C ILE A 167 -0.76 -19.98 3.38
N ARG A 168 -1.71 -19.10 3.70
CA ARG A 168 -3.14 -19.22 3.34
C ARG A 168 -3.58 -18.17 2.33
N LEU A 169 -2.95 -16.99 2.35
CA LEU A 169 -3.29 -15.88 1.47
C LEU A 169 -2.04 -15.07 1.16
N VAL A 170 -1.94 -14.59 -0.07
CA VAL A 170 -0.88 -13.71 -0.54
C VAL A 170 -1.49 -12.43 -1.07
N MET A 171 -1.01 -11.29 -0.56
CA MET A 171 -1.41 -9.95 -0.98
C MET A 171 -0.21 -9.19 -1.51
N TYR A 172 -0.39 -8.52 -2.63
CA TYR A 172 0.60 -7.61 -3.21
C TYR A 172 0.13 -6.16 -3.03
N LEU A 173 1.00 -5.31 -2.50
CA LEU A 173 0.83 -3.85 -2.45
C LEU A 173 1.84 -3.25 -3.44
N SER A 174 1.39 -2.49 -4.44
CA SER A 174 2.30 -1.98 -5.47
C SER A 174 3.23 -0.87 -4.95
N GLY A 175 2.76 -0.05 -4.00
CA GLY A 175 3.37 1.24 -3.71
C GLY A 175 3.32 2.14 -4.94
N ASP A 176 3.89 3.33 -4.84
CA ASP A 176 3.96 4.28 -5.95
C ASP A 176 5.01 3.83 -6.96
N THR A 177 4.61 3.04 -7.93
CA THR A 177 5.49 2.54 -8.99
C THR A 177 4.92 2.86 -10.36
N LEU A 178 5.80 2.95 -11.35
CA LEU A 178 5.46 2.87 -12.77
C LEU A 178 5.55 1.42 -13.24
N MET A 179 4.95 1.12 -14.41
CA MET A 179 5.22 -0.14 -15.10
C MET A 179 6.67 -0.21 -15.56
N PHE A 180 7.34 -1.34 -15.29
CA PHE A 180 8.69 -1.66 -15.75
C PHE A 180 8.95 -3.17 -15.68
N ASP A 181 9.99 -3.64 -16.37
CA ASP A 181 10.27 -5.08 -16.50
C ASP A 181 10.48 -5.81 -15.17
N GLY A 182 11.02 -5.15 -14.14
CA GLY A 182 11.21 -5.73 -12.82
C GLY A 182 9.92 -6.23 -12.13
N LEU A 183 8.74 -5.74 -12.56
CA LEU A 183 7.46 -6.24 -12.05
C LEU A 183 7.13 -7.66 -12.57
N ARG A 184 7.69 -8.06 -13.72
CA ARG A 184 7.57 -9.44 -14.24
C ARG A 184 8.24 -10.46 -13.33
N ASP A 185 9.28 -10.04 -12.58
CA ASP A 185 9.94 -10.92 -11.61
C ASP A 185 9.02 -11.28 -10.45
N ILE A 186 8.10 -10.36 -10.09
CA ILE A 186 7.08 -10.61 -9.06
C ILE A 186 6.17 -11.74 -9.53
N ALA A 187 5.62 -11.64 -10.75
CA ALA A 187 4.74 -12.67 -11.30
C ALA A 187 5.43 -14.06 -11.41
N ARG A 188 6.73 -14.08 -11.76
CA ARG A 188 7.49 -15.32 -11.85
C ARG A 188 7.75 -15.97 -10.49
N ARG A 189 8.04 -15.17 -9.45
CA ARG A 189 8.38 -15.66 -8.11
C ARG A 189 7.16 -15.93 -7.24
N CYS A 190 6.06 -15.19 -7.50
CA CYS A 190 4.84 -15.21 -6.70
C CYS A 190 3.62 -15.36 -7.65
N PRO A 191 3.42 -16.55 -8.25
CA PRO A 191 2.42 -16.74 -9.30
C PRO A 191 0.97 -16.75 -8.78
N ASP A 192 0.76 -16.92 -7.47
CA ASP A 192 -0.57 -17.07 -6.86
C ASP A 192 -0.87 -15.92 -5.91
N ILE A 193 -1.16 -14.73 -6.46
CA ILE A 193 -1.53 -13.54 -5.70
C ILE A 193 -3.04 -13.45 -5.60
N HIS A 194 -3.57 -13.56 -4.37
CA HIS A 194 -5.00 -13.55 -4.08
C HIS A 194 -5.60 -12.13 -4.19
N LEU A 195 -4.87 -11.12 -3.71
CA LEU A 195 -5.27 -9.72 -3.79
C LEU A 195 -4.09 -8.84 -4.19
N ALA A 196 -4.24 -8.04 -5.24
CA ALA A 196 -3.34 -6.95 -5.55
C ALA A 196 -3.97 -5.61 -5.17
N VAL A 197 -3.29 -4.83 -4.34
CA VAL A 197 -3.63 -3.44 -4.04
C VAL A 197 -2.80 -2.55 -4.94
N LEU A 198 -3.46 -1.82 -5.82
CA LEU A 198 -2.82 -1.04 -6.88
C LEU A 198 -2.88 0.45 -6.54
N HIS A 199 -1.71 1.07 -6.38
CA HIS A 199 -1.58 2.52 -6.20
C HIS A 199 -1.62 3.16 -7.60
N LEU A 200 -2.69 3.92 -7.83
CA LEU A 200 -3.01 4.53 -9.12
C LEU A 200 -2.92 6.06 -9.01
N GLY A 201 -3.71 6.77 -9.82
CA GLY A 201 -3.82 8.22 -9.77
C GLY A 201 -3.02 8.95 -10.83
N GLY A 202 -2.02 8.31 -11.45
CA GLY A 202 -1.23 8.94 -12.51
C GLY A 202 -0.61 10.26 -12.05
N THR A 203 0.00 10.27 -10.85
CA THR A 203 0.64 11.48 -10.30
C THR A 203 1.59 12.06 -11.33
N THR A 204 1.33 13.30 -11.70
CA THR A 204 2.11 13.99 -12.74
C THR A 204 2.76 15.23 -12.16
N LEU A 205 4.09 15.27 -12.21
CA LEU A 205 4.90 16.39 -11.76
C LEU A 205 4.94 17.50 -12.85
N PRO A 206 5.35 18.75 -12.50
CA PRO A 206 5.57 19.80 -13.47
C PRO A 206 6.45 19.32 -14.64
N GLY A 207 6.08 19.71 -15.85
CA GLY A 207 6.74 19.23 -17.07
C GLY A 207 6.15 17.93 -17.64
N GLY A 208 5.05 17.43 -17.08
CA GLY A 208 4.33 16.25 -17.62
C GLY A 208 4.94 14.91 -17.21
N LEU A 209 5.83 14.89 -16.21
CA LEU A 209 6.49 13.67 -15.78
C LEU A 209 5.57 12.83 -14.89
N VAL A 210 5.12 11.69 -15.39
CA VAL A 210 4.32 10.70 -14.63
C VAL A 210 5.23 9.93 -13.68
N VAL A 211 4.82 9.81 -12.41
CA VAL A 211 5.60 9.16 -11.35
C VAL A 211 4.83 8.06 -10.61
N THR A 212 3.54 7.90 -10.85
CA THR A 212 2.70 6.80 -10.33
C THR A 212 1.86 6.26 -11.47
N MET A 213 1.51 4.99 -11.46
CA MET A 213 0.71 4.36 -12.52
C MET A 213 -0.59 5.12 -12.78
N ASP A 214 -0.88 5.34 -14.05
CA ASP A 214 -2.20 5.74 -14.54
C ASP A 214 -3.10 4.52 -14.76
N ALA A 215 -4.30 4.74 -15.29
CA ALA A 215 -5.28 3.70 -15.59
C ALA A 215 -4.72 2.61 -16.52
N GLY A 216 -4.03 3.01 -17.60
CA GLY A 216 -3.43 2.08 -18.57
C GLY A 216 -2.37 1.20 -17.95
N GLN A 217 -1.41 1.80 -17.25
CA GLN A 217 -0.33 1.08 -16.56
C GLN A 217 -0.87 0.18 -15.44
N GLY A 218 -1.92 0.61 -14.73
CA GLY A 218 -2.59 -0.21 -13.72
C GLY A 218 -3.17 -1.49 -14.32
N VAL A 219 -3.77 -1.41 -15.51
CA VAL A 219 -4.30 -2.60 -16.21
C VAL A 219 -3.16 -3.44 -16.81
N ASP A 220 -2.07 -2.83 -17.31
CA ASP A 220 -0.86 -3.56 -17.72
C ASP A 220 -0.30 -4.40 -16.56
N LEU A 221 -0.34 -3.85 -15.35
CA LEU A 221 0.09 -4.59 -14.17
C LEU A 221 -0.83 -5.77 -13.85
N LEU A 222 -2.15 -5.65 -14.05
CA LEU A 222 -3.09 -6.77 -13.94
C LEU A 222 -2.77 -7.89 -14.92
N ASP A 223 -2.38 -7.58 -16.16
CA ASP A 223 -1.98 -8.57 -17.16
C ASP A 223 -0.69 -9.30 -16.77
N VAL A 224 0.24 -8.59 -16.13
CA VAL A 224 1.52 -9.16 -15.68
C VAL A 224 1.35 -10.00 -14.43
N ILE A 225 0.73 -9.46 -13.37
CA ILE A 225 0.63 -10.10 -12.04
C ILE A 225 -0.49 -11.15 -11.99
N ARG A 226 -1.57 -10.96 -12.75
CA ARG A 226 -2.75 -11.84 -12.84
C ARG A 226 -3.34 -12.21 -11.47
N PRO A 227 -3.61 -11.25 -10.59
CA PRO A 227 -4.15 -11.55 -9.27
C PRO A 227 -5.59 -12.08 -9.39
N HIS A 228 -6.05 -12.81 -8.37
CA HIS A 228 -7.45 -13.26 -8.32
C HIS A 228 -8.40 -12.07 -8.18
N ARG A 229 -8.05 -11.09 -7.35
CA ARG A 229 -8.77 -9.84 -7.13
C ARG A 229 -7.80 -8.66 -7.11
N ALA A 230 -8.31 -7.47 -7.45
CA ALA A 230 -7.55 -6.23 -7.36
C ALA A 230 -8.35 -5.14 -6.66
N LEU A 231 -7.69 -4.39 -5.78
CA LEU A 231 -8.23 -3.25 -5.05
C LEU A 231 -7.49 -1.99 -5.50
N PRO A 232 -8.11 -1.09 -6.27
CA PRO A 232 -7.54 0.20 -6.60
C PRO A 232 -7.53 1.12 -5.37
N VAL A 233 -6.42 1.80 -5.14
CA VAL A 233 -6.19 2.81 -4.09
C VAL A 233 -5.36 3.96 -4.65
N HIS A 234 -5.10 5.01 -3.85
CA HIS A 234 -4.25 6.13 -4.21
C HIS A 234 -4.75 6.83 -5.48
N HIS A 235 -6.05 7.15 -5.50
CA HIS A 235 -6.73 7.86 -6.57
C HIS A 235 -7.68 8.90 -5.97
N ASP A 236 -8.02 9.93 -6.71
CA ASP A 236 -9.04 10.95 -6.39
C ASP A 236 -8.83 11.75 -5.07
N ASP A 237 -7.81 11.42 -4.27
CA ASP A 237 -7.58 12.03 -2.95
C ASP A 237 -6.74 13.31 -2.97
N TYR A 238 -5.95 13.54 -4.01
CA TYR A 238 -5.04 14.68 -4.12
C TYR A 238 -5.11 15.37 -5.48
N GLY A 239 -4.90 16.68 -5.48
CA GLY A 239 -4.98 17.52 -6.68
C GLY A 239 -3.93 17.24 -7.77
N VAL A 240 -2.88 16.48 -7.45
CA VAL A 240 -1.84 16.05 -8.41
C VAL A 240 -2.22 14.80 -9.21
N PHE A 241 -3.27 14.10 -8.82
CA PHE A 241 -3.73 12.90 -9.52
C PHE A 241 -4.41 13.29 -10.83
N ARG A 242 -3.98 12.67 -11.93
CA ARG A 242 -4.45 12.97 -13.28
C ARG A 242 -5.19 11.81 -13.94
N SER A 243 -5.23 10.65 -13.29
CA SER A 243 -5.97 9.47 -13.72
C SER A 243 -6.91 9.06 -12.61
N SER A 244 -8.21 9.13 -12.88
CA SER A 244 -9.26 8.87 -11.90
C SER A 244 -9.53 7.37 -11.72
N LEU A 245 -10.24 7.01 -10.64
CA LEU A 245 -10.76 5.66 -10.47
C LEU A 245 -11.67 5.25 -11.65
N SER A 246 -12.47 6.19 -12.18
CA SER A 246 -13.37 5.91 -13.32
C SER A 246 -12.59 5.53 -14.58
N ASP A 247 -11.45 6.17 -14.84
CA ASP A 247 -10.59 5.84 -15.98
C ASP A 247 -10.04 4.42 -15.85
N PHE A 248 -9.56 4.05 -14.66
CA PHE A 248 -9.07 2.70 -14.39
C PHE A 248 -10.17 1.64 -14.54
N LEU A 249 -11.37 1.90 -14.01
CA LEU A 249 -12.50 0.96 -14.13
C LEU A 249 -12.94 0.77 -15.57
N ALA A 250 -12.98 1.85 -16.37
CA ALA A 250 -13.30 1.78 -17.78
C ALA A 250 -12.28 0.97 -18.57
N GLU A 251 -10.98 1.23 -18.35
CA GLU A 251 -9.89 0.51 -19.00
C GLU A 251 -9.87 -0.98 -18.59
N ALA A 252 -10.05 -1.26 -17.29
CA ALA A 252 -10.13 -2.64 -16.79
C ALA A 252 -11.31 -3.40 -17.40
N ALA A 253 -12.47 -2.77 -17.53
CA ALA A 253 -13.64 -3.38 -18.18
C ALA A 253 -13.37 -3.65 -19.67
N ARG A 254 -12.78 -2.68 -20.38
CA ARG A 254 -12.43 -2.79 -21.81
C ARG A 254 -11.47 -3.97 -22.06
N ARG A 255 -10.54 -4.25 -21.12
CA ARG A 255 -9.55 -5.34 -21.24
C ARG A 255 -9.99 -6.63 -20.53
N GLY A 256 -11.25 -6.75 -20.10
CA GLY A 256 -11.82 -7.99 -19.55
C GLY A 256 -11.49 -8.25 -18.08
N HIS A 257 -10.98 -7.26 -17.35
CA HIS A 257 -10.61 -7.40 -15.92
C HIS A 257 -11.71 -6.96 -14.95
N GLY A 258 -12.84 -6.38 -15.45
CA GLY A 258 -13.86 -5.75 -14.61
C GLY A 258 -14.38 -6.64 -13.46
N GLY A 259 -14.56 -7.94 -13.70
CA GLY A 259 -15.03 -8.91 -12.69
C GLY A 259 -14.03 -9.19 -11.54
N ARG A 260 -12.77 -8.79 -11.69
CA ARG A 260 -11.72 -8.96 -10.66
C ARG A 260 -11.58 -7.75 -9.76
N ILE A 261 -12.12 -6.58 -10.15
CA ILE A 261 -11.92 -5.34 -9.42
C ILE A 261 -12.86 -5.26 -8.22
N LEU A 262 -12.30 -5.12 -7.04
CA LEU A 262 -13.03 -4.83 -5.82
C LEU A 262 -13.21 -3.31 -5.71
N ARG A 263 -14.47 -2.87 -5.77
CA ARG A 263 -14.81 -1.46 -5.51
C ARG A 263 -14.96 -1.29 -4.01
N CYS A 264 -14.12 -0.48 -3.40
CA CYS A 264 -14.14 -0.20 -1.98
C CYS A 264 -14.00 1.31 -1.77
N ARG A 265 -14.99 1.91 -1.14
CA ARG A 265 -14.95 3.34 -0.80
C ARG A 265 -14.23 3.54 0.53
N PRO A 266 -13.67 4.73 0.78
CA PRO A 266 -13.16 5.07 2.11
C PRO A 266 -14.20 4.76 3.21
N GLY A 267 -13.77 4.05 4.26
CA GLY A 267 -14.64 3.55 5.34
C GLY A 267 -15.16 2.12 5.14
N GLU A 268 -15.28 1.65 3.91
CA GLU A 268 -15.75 0.29 3.61
C GLU A 268 -14.66 -0.76 3.90
N ARG A 269 -15.11 -2.01 3.94
CA ARG A 269 -14.26 -3.17 4.23
C ARG A 269 -14.49 -4.25 3.19
N VAL A 270 -13.40 -4.88 2.79
CA VAL A 270 -13.42 -6.10 1.97
C VAL A 270 -12.80 -7.25 2.76
N THR A 271 -13.34 -8.44 2.59
CA THR A 271 -12.77 -9.67 3.16
C THR A 271 -12.35 -10.57 2.02
N VAL A 272 -11.10 -11.02 2.06
CA VAL A 272 -10.51 -11.91 1.07
C VAL A 272 -10.10 -13.20 1.77
N GLY A 273 -10.52 -14.34 1.22
CA GLY A 273 -10.12 -15.67 1.68
C GLY A 273 -9.13 -16.31 0.72
N GLY A 274 -8.28 -17.23 1.22
CA GLY A 274 -7.34 -17.98 0.39
C GLY A 274 -8.02 -19.02 -0.54
N ASP A 275 -9.29 -19.33 -0.32
CA ASP A 275 -10.05 -20.36 -1.06
C ASP A 275 -10.94 -19.80 -2.18
N THR A 276 -10.72 -18.57 -2.62
CA THR A 276 -11.54 -17.94 -3.69
C THR A 276 -11.11 -18.40 -5.09
N ARG A 277 -10.92 -19.70 -5.30
CA ARG A 277 -11.00 -20.30 -6.64
C ARG A 277 -12.49 -20.51 -6.96
N ARG A 278 -13.16 -19.50 -7.49
CA ARG A 278 -14.41 -19.64 -8.25
C ARG A 278 -14.43 -18.64 -9.39
#